data_8745df03e850a91c003904294627abb5
#
_entry.id   8745df03e850a91c003904294627abb5
#
_cell.length_a   1.000
_cell.length_b   1.000
_cell.length_c   1.000
_cell.angle_alpha   90.00
_cell.angle_beta   90.00
_cell.angle_gamma   90.00
#
_symmetry.space_group_name_H-M   'P 1'
#
loop_
_entity.id
_entity.type
_entity.pdbx_description
1 polymer ?
#
loop_
_entity_poly.entity_id
_entity_poly.type
_entity_poly.pdbx_seq_one_letter_code
_entity_poly.pdbx_strand_id
1 'polypeptide(L)'
;VSDEEFRAAMARLAAGVVLVTAHDPEEGARGEDVGMTATAFMSVSLDPPLVLVSVREESRMDELLARQDHWAVSLLTDAQTKTAGRFAMKARLSDRLLFQELPHTRGTVSGAPLVDGALAAVECRTEQRVTAGDHTLVIGRVLATRVTHAEGGPLLYYSGRYRSLR
;
A
#
# COMPACT_ATOMS: atom_id res chain seq x y z
N VAL A 1 26.26 4.47 -10.80
CA VAL A 1 24.99 4.83 -11.45
C VAL A 1 24.42 6.06 -10.78
N SER A 2 24.06 7.08 -11.57
CA SER A 2 23.42 8.27 -11.03
C SER A 2 21.96 7.98 -10.66
N ASP A 3 21.40 8.83 -9.77
CA ASP A 3 19.97 8.74 -9.42
C ASP A 3 19.10 8.87 -10.66
N GLU A 4 19.47 9.77 -11.57
CA GLU A 4 18.73 10.02 -12.81
C GLU A 4 18.73 8.78 -13.73
N GLU A 5 19.88 8.14 -13.90
CA GLU A 5 20.00 6.93 -14.70
C GLU A 5 19.18 5.79 -14.10
N PHE A 6 19.24 5.62 -12.79
CA PHE A 6 18.47 4.58 -12.10
C PHE A 6 16.97 4.81 -12.25
N ARG A 7 16.50 6.02 -12.00
CA ARG A 7 15.08 6.38 -12.15
C ARG A 7 14.58 6.19 -13.58
N ALA A 8 15.40 6.57 -14.56
CA ALA A 8 15.04 6.40 -15.97
C ALA A 8 14.84 4.93 -16.31
N ALA A 9 15.69 4.05 -15.81
CA ALA A 9 15.56 2.62 -16.03
C ALA A 9 14.33 2.06 -15.33
N MET A 10 14.12 2.41 -14.04
CA MET A 10 13.00 1.90 -13.26
C MET A 10 11.64 2.43 -13.76
N ALA A 11 11.60 3.61 -14.38
CA ALA A 11 10.39 4.13 -14.98
C ALA A 11 9.86 3.26 -16.13
N ARG A 12 10.69 2.40 -16.68
CA ARG A 12 10.30 1.47 -17.77
C ARG A 12 9.71 0.16 -17.24
N LEU A 13 9.71 -0.03 -15.93
CA LEU A 13 9.06 -1.18 -15.31
C LEU A 13 7.62 -0.81 -14.98
N ALA A 14 6.67 -1.44 -15.65
CA ALA A 14 5.27 -1.25 -15.35
C ALA A 14 4.93 -1.96 -14.03
N ALA A 15 4.18 -1.29 -13.17
CA ALA A 15 3.82 -1.83 -11.87
C ALA A 15 2.35 -1.60 -11.57
N GLY A 16 1.74 -2.55 -10.87
CA GLY A 16 0.42 -2.34 -10.29
C GLY A 16 0.49 -1.34 -9.14
N VAL A 17 -0.59 -0.62 -8.92
CA VAL A 17 -0.69 0.38 -7.86
C VAL A 17 -1.54 -0.14 -6.72
N VAL A 18 -1.01 -0.05 -5.51
CA VAL A 18 -1.69 -0.51 -4.30
C VAL A 18 -1.76 0.60 -3.27
N LEU A 19 -2.71 0.50 -2.36
CA LEU A 19 -2.75 1.32 -1.15
C LEU A 19 -2.41 0.43 0.04
N VAL A 20 -1.31 0.75 0.71
CA VAL A 20 -0.91 0.09 1.97
C VAL A 20 -1.55 0.86 3.10
N THR A 21 -2.22 0.16 4.00
CA THR A 21 -2.93 0.78 5.12
C THR A 21 -2.61 0.07 6.42
N ALA A 22 -2.68 0.82 7.50
CA ALA A 22 -2.55 0.28 8.84
C ALA A 22 -3.30 1.19 9.82
N HIS A 23 -3.73 0.62 10.93
CA HIS A 23 -4.37 1.37 12.00
C HIS A 23 -3.37 1.59 13.12
N ASP A 24 -3.19 2.86 13.51
CA ASP A 24 -2.34 3.23 14.64
C ASP A 24 -3.22 3.45 15.87
N PRO A 25 -3.27 2.49 16.82
CA PRO A 25 -4.14 2.60 17.97
C PRO A 25 -3.66 3.62 19.03
N GLU A 26 -2.42 4.05 18.94
CA GLU A 26 -1.82 4.96 19.93
C GLU A 26 -1.96 6.43 19.56
N GLU A 27 -2.34 6.74 18.33
CA GLU A 27 -2.45 8.11 17.85
C GLU A 27 -3.88 8.61 18.02
N GLY A 28 -4.04 9.75 18.70
CA GLY A 28 -5.36 10.34 18.93
C GLY A 28 -6.22 9.55 19.92
N ALA A 29 -7.45 10.02 20.15
CA ALA A 29 -8.37 9.43 21.14
C ALA A 29 -8.93 8.07 20.71
N ARG A 30 -9.01 7.81 19.40
CA ARG A 30 -9.59 6.57 18.82
C ARG A 30 -8.63 5.86 17.87
N GLY A 31 -7.36 6.22 17.92
CA GLY A 31 -6.39 5.81 16.94
C GLY A 31 -6.56 6.57 15.63
N GLU A 32 -5.61 6.39 14.74
CA GLU A 32 -5.63 6.98 13.40
C GLU A 32 -5.24 5.93 12.34
N ASP A 33 -5.84 6.06 11.17
CA ASP A 33 -5.48 5.23 10.04
C ASP A 33 -4.35 5.89 9.26
N VAL A 34 -3.41 5.07 8.80
CA VAL A 34 -2.26 5.50 8.01
C VAL A 34 -2.33 4.81 6.65
N GLY A 35 -2.08 5.54 5.60
CA GLY A 35 -2.07 5.00 4.24
C GLY A 35 -0.94 5.54 3.42
N MET A 36 -0.47 4.72 2.49
CA MET A 36 0.48 5.15 1.47
C MET A 36 0.25 4.41 0.17
N THR A 37 0.36 5.14 -0.93
CA THR A 37 0.37 4.55 -2.27
C THR A 37 1.72 3.90 -2.52
N ALA A 38 1.70 2.70 -3.06
CA ALA A 38 2.93 1.98 -3.38
C ALA A 38 2.83 1.27 -4.73
N THR A 39 3.97 1.14 -5.38
CA THR A 39 4.15 0.33 -6.59
C THR A 39 5.11 -0.83 -6.33
N ALA A 40 5.87 -0.77 -5.26
CA ALA A 40 6.84 -1.81 -4.87
C ALA A 40 6.18 -2.84 -3.96
N PHE A 41 5.28 -3.62 -4.52
CA PHE A 41 4.55 -4.68 -3.82
C PHE A 41 4.56 -5.93 -4.68
N MET A 42 4.78 -7.10 -4.07
CA MET A 42 4.82 -8.36 -4.81
C MET A 42 4.42 -9.54 -3.92
N SER A 43 3.94 -10.60 -4.55
CA SER A 43 3.82 -11.90 -3.90
C SER A 43 5.21 -12.55 -3.78
N VAL A 44 5.45 -13.25 -2.69
CA VAL A 44 6.76 -13.86 -2.39
C VAL A 44 6.67 -15.38 -2.31
N SER A 45 5.69 -15.90 -1.59
CA SER A 45 5.58 -17.33 -1.29
C SER A 45 4.13 -17.75 -1.24
N LEU A 46 3.86 -18.99 -1.64
CA LEU A 46 2.52 -19.57 -1.54
C LEU A 46 2.35 -20.35 -0.23
N ASP A 47 3.39 -21.00 0.21
CA ASP A 47 3.35 -21.83 1.44
C ASP A 47 4.59 -21.57 2.31
N PRO A 48 4.46 -20.72 3.34
CA PRO A 48 3.28 -19.93 3.72
C PRO A 48 3.00 -18.79 2.73
N PRO A 49 1.79 -18.24 2.72
CA PRO A 49 1.46 -17.13 1.84
C PRO A 49 2.12 -15.84 2.34
N LEU A 50 3.11 -15.36 1.60
CA LEU A 50 3.88 -14.18 1.93
C LEU A 50 3.82 -13.16 0.81
N VAL A 51 3.80 -11.90 1.21
CA VAL A 51 3.91 -10.75 0.31
C VAL A 51 5.02 -9.83 0.83
N LEU A 52 5.49 -8.95 -0.05
CA LEU A 52 6.51 -7.97 0.29
C LEU A 52 6.06 -6.59 -0.16
N VAL A 53 6.26 -5.59 0.68
CA VAL A 53 6.17 -4.18 0.29
C VAL A 53 7.45 -3.47 0.70
N SER A 54 7.93 -2.57 -0.16
CA SER A 54 9.08 -1.73 0.14
C SER A 54 8.57 -0.36 0.60
N VAL A 55 8.92 0.03 1.81
CA VAL A 55 8.53 1.33 2.38
C VAL A 55 9.76 2.19 2.60
N ARG A 56 9.62 3.48 2.40
CA ARG A 56 10.72 4.41 2.62
C ARG A 56 11.06 4.46 4.11
N GLU A 57 12.37 4.37 4.40
CA GLU A 57 12.88 4.47 5.76
C GLU A 57 12.44 5.79 6.39
N GLU A 58 12.05 5.76 7.66
CA GLU A 58 11.58 6.92 8.42
C GLU A 58 10.26 7.53 7.93
N SER A 59 9.56 6.92 6.99
CA SER A 59 8.21 7.31 6.66
C SER A 59 7.26 6.97 7.81
N ARG A 60 6.10 7.61 7.84
CA ARG A 60 5.11 7.31 8.89
C ARG A 60 4.69 5.83 8.88
N MET A 61 4.54 5.25 7.70
CA MET A 61 4.21 3.82 7.59
C MET A 61 5.35 2.94 8.13
N ASP A 62 6.61 3.27 7.79
CA ASP A 62 7.75 2.52 8.30
C ASP A 62 7.82 2.57 9.82
N GLU A 63 7.66 3.74 10.41
CA GLU A 63 7.66 3.92 11.86
C GLU A 63 6.52 3.15 12.53
N LEU A 64 5.33 3.18 11.94
CA LEU A 64 4.19 2.45 12.48
C LEU A 64 4.40 0.95 12.40
N LEU A 65 4.88 0.43 11.28
CA LEU A 65 5.11 -1.00 11.09
C LEU A 65 6.30 -1.52 11.88
N ALA A 66 7.16 -0.64 12.40
CA ALA A 66 8.23 -1.03 13.31
C ALA A 66 7.72 -1.35 14.74
N ARG A 67 6.55 -0.82 15.12
CA ARG A 67 6.00 -0.99 16.47
C ARG A 67 4.66 -1.71 16.53
N GLN A 68 4.08 -2.05 15.38
CA GLN A 68 2.90 -2.92 15.34
C GLN A 68 2.93 -3.74 14.06
N ASP A 69 2.32 -4.93 14.09
CA ASP A 69 2.56 -5.94 13.06
C ASP A 69 1.51 -6.01 11.96
N HIS A 70 0.31 -5.48 12.20
CA HIS A 70 -0.82 -5.70 11.29
C HIS A 70 -0.98 -4.57 10.30
N TRP A 71 -1.23 -4.92 9.07
CA TRP A 71 -1.43 -3.99 7.96
C TRP A 71 -2.22 -4.66 6.85
N ALA A 72 -2.62 -3.88 5.87
CA ALA A 72 -3.37 -4.39 4.74
C ALA A 72 -2.90 -3.73 3.44
N VAL A 73 -3.23 -4.37 2.33
CA VAL A 73 -2.94 -3.85 0.99
C VAL A 73 -4.20 -4.01 0.15
N SER A 74 -4.64 -2.91 -0.46
CA SER A 74 -5.74 -2.91 -1.42
C SER A 74 -5.18 -2.71 -2.83
N LEU A 75 -5.56 -3.59 -3.76
CA LEU A 75 -5.14 -3.52 -5.15
C LEU A 75 -6.11 -2.61 -5.90
N LEU A 76 -5.63 -1.43 -6.31
CA LEU A 76 -6.51 -0.38 -6.86
C LEU A 76 -6.94 -0.66 -8.29
N THR A 77 -8.15 -0.19 -8.61
CA THR A 77 -8.67 -0.23 -9.99
C THR A 77 -8.27 1.03 -10.76
N ASP A 78 -8.40 0.97 -12.06
CA ASP A 78 -8.15 2.11 -12.95
C ASP A 78 -9.14 3.29 -12.72
N ALA A 79 -10.23 3.07 -12.00
CA ALA A 79 -11.14 4.13 -11.57
C ALA A 79 -10.68 4.83 -10.28
N GLN A 80 -9.63 4.36 -9.64
CA GLN A 80 -9.16 4.87 -8.34
C GLN A 80 -7.87 5.69 -8.43
N THR A 81 -7.63 6.31 -9.56
CA THR A 81 -6.47 7.18 -9.80
C THR A 81 -6.40 8.32 -8.78
N LYS A 82 -7.53 8.92 -8.44
CA LYS A 82 -7.61 10.02 -7.48
C LYS A 82 -7.16 9.57 -6.08
N THR A 83 -7.60 8.40 -5.64
CA THR A 83 -7.17 7.81 -4.37
C THR A 83 -5.66 7.59 -4.36
N ALA A 84 -5.12 6.97 -5.41
CA ALA A 84 -3.69 6.75 -5.52
C ALA A 84 -2.90 8.05 -5.44
N GLY A 85 -3.32 9.07 -6.18
CA GLY A 85 -2.64 10.35 -6.21
C GLY A 85 -2.64 11.07 -4.86
N ARG A 86 -3.76 11.03 -4.15
CA ARG A 86 -3.90 11.70 -2.85
C ARG A 86 -2.95 11.13 -1.80
N PHE A 87 -2.82 9.82 -1.74
CA PHE A 87 -1.93 9.16 -0.76
C PHE A 87 -0.47 9.12 -1.21
N ALA A 88 -0.18 9.53 -2.44
CA ALA A 88 1.19 9.63 -2.96
C ALA A 88 1.81 11.01 -2.78
N MET A 89 1.00 12.05 -2.58
CA MET A 89 1.48 13.43 -2.48
C MET A 89 2.23 13.66 -1.17
N LYS A 90 3.39 14.32 -1.25
CA LYS A 90 4.18 14.66 -0.04
C LYS A 90 3.49 15.75 0.79
N ALA A 91 3.00 16.80 0.14
CA ALA A 91 2.28 17.90 0.80
C ALA A 91 0.79 17.65 0.71
N ARG A 92 0.32 16.63 1.40
CA ARG A 92 -1.08 16.23 1.36
C ARG A 92 -1.82 16.57 2.64
N LEU A 93 -3.14 16.49 2.58
CA LEU A 93 -3.98 16.53 3.77
C LEU A 93 -3.57 15.41 4.73
N SER A 94 -3.90 15.56 6.02
CA SER A 94 -3.63 14.49 6.98
C SER A 94 -4.34 13.20 6.56
N ASP A 95 -3.76 12.07 6.92
CA ASP A 95 -4.35 10.77 6.60
C ASP A 95 -5.76 10.66 7.16
N ARG A 96 -6.02 11.23 8.34
CA ARG A 96 -7.36 11.26 8.92
C ARG A 96 -8.38 11.89 7.97
N LEU A 97 -8.05 13.03 7.36
CA LEU A 97 -8.94 13.71 6.43
C LEU A 97 -9.09 12.92 5.13
N LEU A 98 -8.01 12.32 4.65
CA LEU A 98 -8.07 11.51 3.43
C LEU A 98 -8.97 10.29 3.62
N PHE A 99 -8.89 9.62 4.76
CA PHE A 99 -9.74 8.45 5.04
C PHE A 99 -11.19 8.83 5.29
N GLN A 100 -11.50 10.04 5.74
CA GLN A 100 -12.87 10.50 5.85
C GLN A 100 -13.58 10.57 4.49
N GLU A 101 -12.84 10.86 3.44
CA GLU A 101 -13.39 10.96 2.07
C GLU A 101 -13.27 9.65 1.29
N LEU A 102 -12.54 8.67 1.79
CA LEU A 102 -12.31 7.41 1.11
C LEU A 102 -13.31 6.35 1.59
N PRO A 103 -14.20 5.88 0.70
CA PRO A 103 -15.03 4.73 1.06
C PRO A 103 -14.16 3.52 1.37
N HIS A 104 -14.29 2.99 2.56
CA HIS A 104 -13.50 1.85 3.01
C HIS A 104 -14.25 1.03 4.06
N THR A 105 -13.80 -0.20 4.23
CA THR A 105 -14.31 -1.12 5.23
C THR A 105 -13.15 -1.50 6.13
N ARG A 106 -13.40 -1.57 7.42
CA ARG A 106 -12.35 -1.97 8.36
C ARG A 106 -12.12 -3.48 8.28
N GLY A 107 -10.88 -3.88 8.07
CA GLY A 107 -10.50 -5.29 8.07
C GLY A 107 -10.66 -5.90 9.45
N THR A 108 -11.30 -7.07 9.53
CA THR A 108 -11.59 -7.73 10.81
C THR A 108 -10.36 -8.39 11.43
N VAL A 109 -9.34 -8.64 10.63
CA VAL A 109 -8.11 -9.32 11.09
C VAL A 109 -7.02 -8.31 11.42
N SER A 110 -6.82 -7.34 10.54
CA SER A 110 -5.73 -6.35 10.68
C SER A 110 -6.15 -5.07 11.39
N GLY A 111 -7.44 -4.77 11.41
CA GLY A 111 -7.93 -3.48 11.86
C GLY A 111 -7.67 -2.34 10.88
N ALA A 112 -7.03 -2.62 9.76
CA ALA A 112 -6.66 -1.62 8.77
C ALA A 112 -7.83 -1.33 7.81
N PRO A 113 -7.89 -0.12 7.23
CA PRO A 113 -8.88 0.18 6.20
C PRO A 113 -8.62 -0.60 4.91
N LEU A 114 -9.67 -1.22 4.38
CA LEU A 114 -9.67 -1.87 3.07
C LEU A 114 -10.47 -0.98 2.12
N VAL A 115 -9.89 -0.63 0.97
CA VAL A 115 -10.53 0.30 0.04
C VAL A 115 -11.73 -0.36 -0.64
N ASP A 116 -12.89 0.27 -0.54
CA ASP A 116 -14.10 -0.22 -1.22
C ASP A 116 -13.92 -0.11 -2.73
N GLY A 117 -14.36 -1.12 -3.46
CA GLY A 117 -14.23 -1.14 -4.91
C GLY A 117 -12.86 -1.53 -5.45
N ALA A 118 -11.87 -1.80 -4.59
CA ALA A 118 -10.58 -2.33 -5.03
C ALA A 118 -10.75 -3.73 -5.64
N LEU A 119 -9.81 -4.14 -6.49
CA LEU A 119 -9.86 -5.46 -7.12
C LEU A 119 -9.75 -6.59 -6.10
N ALA A 120 -8.88 -6.40 -5.12
CA ALA A 120 -8.65 -7.35 -4.04
C ALA A 120 -8.00 -6.64 -2.88
N ALA A 121 -8.04 -7.27 -1.72
CA ALA A 121 -7.30 -6.81 -0.55
C ALA A 121 -6.72 -8.01 0.19
N VAL A 122 -5.56 -7.81 0.80
CA VAL A 122 -4.94 -8.78 1.69
C VAL A 122 -4.68 -8.13 3.03
N GLU A 123 -4.94 -8.86 4.11
CA GLU A 123 -4.62 -8.45 5.46
C GLU A 123 -3.43 -9.26 5.94
N CYS A 124 -2.45 -8.57 6.50
CA CYS A 124 -1.13 -9.15 6.76
C CYS A 124 -0.66 -8.92 8.18
N ARG A 125 0.27 -9.79 8.59
CA ARG A 125 1.08 -9.60 9.79
C ARG A 125 2.54 -9.67 9.38
N THR A 126 3.33 -8.70 9.82
CA THR A 126 4.76 -8.68 9.54
C THR A 126 5.47 -9.92 10.07
N GLU A 127 6.19 -10.59 9.20
CA GLU A 127 7.07 -11.72 9.53
C GLU A 127 8.51 -11.28 9.66
N GLN A 128 8.95 -10.35 8.80
CA GLN A 128 10.34 -9.96 8.73
C GLN A 128 10.46 -8.55 8.18
N ARG A 129 11.40 -7.79 8.71
CA ARG A 129 11.78 -6.47 8.19
C ARG A 129 13.25 -6.50 7.82
N VAL A 130 13.58 -6.00 6.64
CA VAL A 130 14.95 -5.98 6.13
C VAL A 130 15.28 -4.56 5.68
N THR A 131 16.32 -3.97 6.27
CA THR A 131 16.82 -2.68 5.82
C THR A 131 17.54 -2.85 4.49
N ALA A 132 17.15 -2.07 3.51
CA ALA A 132 17.72 -2.13 2.15
C ALA A 132 17.91 -0.71 1.63
N GLY A 133 19.11 -0.17 1.75
CA GLY A 133 19.39 1.21 1.36
C GLY A 133 18.56 2.21 2.14
N ASP A 134 17.81 3.05 1.44
CA ASP A 134 16.92 4.05 2.04
C ASP A 134 15.47 3.55 2.22
N HIS A 135 15.27 2.23 2.12
CA HIS A 135 13.97 1.58 2.26
C HIS A 135 14.04 0.44 3.26
N THR A 136 12.87 0.06 3.76
CA THR A 136 12.67 -1.17 4.54
C THR A 136 11.79 -2.09 3.73
N LEU A 137 12.24 -3.33 3.56
CA LEU A 137 11.44 -4.39 2.96
C LEU A 137 10.62 -5.04 4.07
N VAL A 138 9.31 -4.97 3.97
CA VAL A 138 8.40 -5.55 4.96
C VAL A 138 7.78 -6.79 4.34
N ILE A 139 8.10 -7.94 4.90
CA ILE A 139 7.55 -9.22 4.47
C ILE A 139 6.41 -9.57 5.41
N GLY A 140 5.22 -9.74 4.85
CA GLY A 140 4.01 -10.03 5.61
C GLY A 140 3.44 -11.39 5.29
N ARG A 141 2.97 -12.08 6.33
CA ARG A 141 2.13 -13.26 6.15
C ARG A 141 0.71 -12.81 5.89
N VAL A 142 0.11 -13.33 4.83
CA VAL A 142 -1.29 -13.04 4.51
C VAL A 142 -2.18 -13.86 5.41
N LEU A 143 -3.00 -13.17 6.20
CA LEU A 143 -3.91 -13.79 7.17
C LEU A 143 -5.34 -13.87 6.63
N ALA A 144 -5.72 -12.97 5.73
CA ALA A 144 -7.04 -12.92 5.12
C ALA A 144 -6.97 -12.28 3.75
N THR A 145 -7.86 -12.70 2.87
CA THR A 145 -7.96 -12.14 1.52
C THR A 145 -9.40 -11.80 1.21
N ARG A 146 -9.58 -10.79 0.36
CA ARG A 146 -10.87 -10.45 -0.21
C ARG A 146 -10.66 -10.17 -1.70
N VAL A 147 -11.35 -10.94 -2.54
CA VAL A 147 -11.38 -10.70 -3.98
C VAL A 147 -12.77 -10.18 -4.32
N THR A 148 -12.84 -9.01 -4.92
CA THR A 148 -14.11 -8.43 -5.31
C THR A 148 -14.37 -8.72 -6.79
N HIS A 149 -15.65 -8.75 -7.16
CA HIS A 149 -16.03 -8.85 -8.56
C HIS A 149 -16.19 -7.44 -9.15
N ALA A 150 -15.27 -6.53 -8.79
CA ALA A 150 -15.29 -5.17 -9.29
C ALA A 150 -15.11 -5.16 -10.80
N GLU A 151 -15.90 -4.33 -11.46
CA GLU A 151 -15.72 -4.08 -12.87
C GLU A 151 -14.50 -3.16 -13.07
N GLY A 152 -13.84 -3.32 -14.19
CA GLY A 152 -12.68 -2.53 -14.53
C GLY A 152 -11.39 -3.33 -14.42
N GLY A 153 -10.30 -2.70 -14.77
CA GLY A 153 -8.97 -3.28 -14.78
C GLY A 153 -8.10 -2.72 -13.67
N PRO A 154 -6.85 -3.20 -13.60
CA PRO A 154 -5.90 -2.72 -12.61
C PRO A 154 -5.45 -1.29 -12.91
N LEU A 155 -5.15 -0.56 -11.85
CA LEU A 155 -4.44 0.70 -11.96
C LEU A 155 -2.95 0.39 -12.10
N LEU A 156 -2.32 0.94 -13.13
CA LEU A 156 -0.90 0.76 -13.40
C LEU A 156 -0.16 2.08 -13.27
N TYR A 157 1.11 1.98 -12.95
CA TYR A 157 2.04 3.10 -12.97
C TYR A 157 3.18 2.76 -13.93
N TYR A 158 3.37 3.59 -14.94
CA TYR A 158 4.38 3.35 -15.94
C TYR A 158 4.87 4.69 -16.51
N SER A 159 6.17 4.84 -16.58
CA SER A 159 6.80 6.04 -17.15
C SER A 159 6.28 7.34 -16.51
N GLY A 160 6.14 7.32 -15.19
CA GLY A 160 5.72 8.47 -14.40
C GLY A 160 4.23 8.81 -14.45
N ARG A 161 3.39 7.93 -14.97
CA ARG A 161 1.95 8.17 -15.10
C ARG A 161 1.11 6.99 -14.69
N TYR A 162 -0.08 7.30 -14.17
CA TYR A 162 -1.10 6.28 -13.97
C TYR A 162 -1.66 5.85 -15.32
N ARG A 163 -1.81 4.55 -15.49
CA ARG A 163 -2.28 3.93 -16.73
C ARG A 163 -3.32 2.86 -16.44
N SER A 164 -4.05 2.49 -17.47
CA SER A 164 -4.93 1.33 -17.46
C SER A 164 -4.50 0.38 -18.59
N LEU A 165 -5.09 -0.81 -18.63
CA LEU A 165 -4.82 -1.79 -19.70
C LEU A 165 -5.48 -1.44 -21.04
N ARG A 166 -6.16 -0.34 -21.11
CA ARG A 166 -6.86 0.08 -22.34
C ARG A 166 -6.18 1.22 -23.03
#